data_45f613512d54099fd6ca5a815a59ef49
#
_entry.id   45f613512d54099fd6ca5a815a59ef49
#
_cell.length_a   1.000
_cell.length_b   1.000
_cell.length_c   1.000
_cell.angle_alpha   90.00
_cell.angle_beta   90.00
_cell.angle_gamma   90.00
#
_symmetry.space_group_name_H-M   'P 1'
#
loop_
_entity.id
_entity.type
_entity.pdbx_description
1 polymer ?
#
loop_
_entity_poly.entity_id
_entity_poly.type
_entity_poly.pdbx_seq_one_letter_code
_entity_poly.pdbx_strand_id
1 'polypeptide(L)'
;IKEKEASPTTYPFGSGGFEINSLEEETRKRYLLSEDLALLKDTPQDNYTLEYTRRLFLFSYHCFGVSFIDMATFTSQNIERLETGEYIVYKRQKIKNQRGVKAIKIPVTETIKELLDWFKMNTPLVGNYLVPVITKDYSGEQLYNHIRSRYVRYAKNLKKLGETLEIERLRLTSYVSRHTMAMTLQNQNVPREQISQALGHNNLTTTNVYLDSFDTNIMDKVAQLL
;
A
#
# COMPACT_ATOMS: atom_id res chain seq x y z
N ILE A 1 -6.32 -26.37 -38.15
CA ILE A 1 -4.96 -26.78 -37.73
C ILE A 1 -5.13 -27.27 -36.31
N LYS A 2 -5.06 -28.59 -36.09
CA LYS A 2 -5.06 -29.19 -34.75
C LYS A 2 -3.72 -28.79 -34.12
N GLU A 3 -3.77 -27.96 -33.08
CA GLU A 3 -2.64 -27.73 -32.21
C GLU A 3 -2.19 -29.09 -31.66
N LYS A 4 -0.95 -29.47 -31.91
CA LYS A 4 -0.34 -30.61 -31.23
C LYS A 4 -0.20 -30.21 -29.77
N GLU A 5 -1.03 -30.75 -28.92
CA GLU A 5 -0.87 -30.59 -27.47
C GLU A 5 0.53 -31.09 -27.11
N ALA A 6 1.33 -30.21 -26.52
CA ALA A 6 2.63 -30.61 -25.99
C ALA A 6 2.41 -31.66 -24.91
N SER A 7 3.24 -32.73 -24.90
CA SER A 7 3.18 -33.72 -23.83
C SER A 7 3.28 -33.05 -22.46
N PRO A 8 2.55 -33.49 -21.44
CA PRO A 8 2.69 -32.97 -20.06
C PRO A 8 4.15 -32.98 -19.57
N THR A 9 4.97 -33.90 -20.09
CA THR A 9 6.42 -33.96 -19.79
C THR A 9 7.27 -32.88 -20.47
N THR A 10 6.74 -32.15 -21.43
CA THR A 10 7.41 -31.03 -22.09
C THR A 10 6.96 -29.67 -21.57
N TYR A 11 6.04 -29.66 -20.59
CA TYR A 11 5.65 -28.41 -19.95
C TYR A 11 6.78 -27.95 -19.03
N PRO A 12 7.37 -26.75 -19.24
CA PRO A 12 8.58 -26.35 -18.53
C PRO A 12 8.35 -26.05 -17.04
N PHE A 13 7.10 -25.95 -16.59
CA PHE A 13 6.73 -25.59 -15.21
C PHE A 13 5.79 -26.61 -14.61
N GLY A 14 5.94 -26.89 -13.29
CA GLY A 14 5.08 -27.79 -12.53
C GLY A 14 5.70 -29.17 -12.26
N SER A 15 4.90 -30.15 -11.86
CA SER A 15 5.37 -31.49 -11.43
C SER A 15 6.21 -32.15 -12.52
N GLY A 16 7.50 -32.35 -12.27
CA GLY A 16 8.47 -32.91 -13.21
C GLY A 16 9.18 -31.87 -14.10
N GLY A 17 8.83 -30.57 -14.00
CA GLY A 17 9.49 -29.45 -14.64
C GLY A 17 10.12 -28.51 -13.61
N PHE A 18 10.42 -27.27 -14.03
CA PHE A 18 10.96 -26.24 -13.15
C PHE A 18 9.89 -25.72 -12.17
N GLU A 19 10.13 -25.85 -10.88
CA GLU A 19 9.23 -25.32 -9.85
C GLU A 19 9.53 -23.83 -9.60
N ILE A 20 8.63 -22.97 -10.06
CA ILE A 20 8.74 -21.51 -9.87
C ILE A 20 8.90 -21.14 -8.39
N ASN A 21 8.28 -21.93 -7.49
CA ASN A 21 8.39 -21.73 -6.03
C ASN A 21 9.83 -21.90 -5.50
N SER A 22 10.69 -22.63 -6.23
CA SER A 22 12.12 -22.76 -5.87
C SER A 22 12.92 -21.46 -6.07
N LEU A 23 12.36 -20.48 -6.80
CA LEU A 23 12.92 -19.14 -7.01
C LEU A 23 12.40 -18.09 -6.01
N GLU A 24 11.50 -18.46 -5.11
CA GLU A 24 11.05 -17.54 -4.08
C GLU A 24 12.17 -17.32 -3.05
N GLU A 25 13.07 -16.38 -3.36
CA GLU A 25 13.90 -15.77 -2.33
C GLU A 25 13.01 -14.95 -1.39
N GLU A 26 13.13 -15.15 -0.09
CA GLU A 26 12.49 -14.30 0.91
C GLU A 26 12.96 -12.86 0.70
N THR A 27 12.11 -12.08 0.04
CA THR A 27 12.34 -10.65 -0.07
C THR A 27 12.27 -10.04 1.33
N ARG A 28 13.41 -9.55 1.82
CA ARG A 28 13.47 -8.81 3.10
C ARG A 28 12.51 -7.63 3.01
N LYS A 29 11.36 -7.81 3.61
CA LYS A 29 10.36 -6.75 3.71
C LYS A 29 10.89 -5.71 4.70
N ARG A 30 10.73 -4.45 4.35
CA ARG A 30 11.28 -3.32 5.12
C ARG A 30 10.15 -2.42 5.56
N TYR A 31 10.15 -2.01 6.81
CA TYR A 31 9.20 -1.07 7.38
C TYR A 31 9.94 0.01 8.19
N LEU A 32 9.31 1.16 8.38
CA LEU A 32 9.85 2.24 9.20
C LEU A 32 9.74 1.88 10.68
N LEU A 33 10.79 2.12 11.42
CA LEU A 33 10.73 2.12 12.87
C LEU A 33 9.92 3.33 13.36
N SER A 34 9.52 3.31 14.62
CA SER A 34 8.68 4.36 15.21
C SER A 34 9.32 5.75 15.10
N GLU A 35 10.64 5.83 15.24
CA GLU A 35 11.43 7.05 15.13
C GLU A 35 11.38 7.63 13.71
N ASP A 36 11.66 6.80 12.70
CA ASP A 36 11.63 7.22 11.29
C ASP A 36 10.21 7.60 10.83
N LEU A 37 9.20 6.88 11.36
CA LEU A 37 7.81 7.21 11.09
C LEU A 37 7.40 8.55 11.75
N ALA A 38 7.83 8.81 12.98
CA ALA A 38 7.62 10.08 13.66
C ALA A 38 8.29 11.21 12.88
N LEU A 39 9.56 11.06 12.52
CA LEU A 39 10.29 12.01 11.69
C LEU A 39 9.53 12.35 10.40
N LEU A 40 9.03 11.33 9.71
CA LEU A 40 8.25 11.52 8.48
C LEU A 40 6.91 12.22 8.73
N LYS A 41 6.26 11.99 9.88
CA LYS A 41 5.00 12.67 10.28
C LYS A 41 5.24 14.13 10.64
N ASP A 42 6.29 14.40 11.41
CA ASP A 42 6.47 15.67 12.14
C ASP A 42 7.38 16.66 11.41
N THR A 43 7.96 16.26 10.25
CA THR A 43 8.85 17.13 9.47
C THR A 43 8.22 17.52 8.13
N PRO A 44 7.42 18.59 8.06
CA PRO A 44 6.95 19.16 6.79
C PRO A 44 8.11 19.54 5.89
N GLN A 45 7.90 19.49 4.58
CA GLN A 45 8.92 19.79 3.60
C GLN A 45 8.65 21.14 2.92
N ASP A 46 9.63 22.02 2.88
CA ASP A 46 9.54 23.30 2.15
C ASP A 46 9.38 23.08 0.64
N ASN A 47 10.00 22.03 0.11
CA ASN A 47 9.84 21.66 -1.27
C ASN A 47 8.45 21.04 -1.50
N TYR A 48 7.61 21.73 -2.25
CA TYR A 48 6.23 21.29 -2.57
C TYR A 48 6.15 19.82 -3.07
N THR A 49 7.09 19.43 -3.94
CA THR A 49 7.06 18.05 -4.50
C THR A 49 7.36 17.00 -3.44
N LEU A 50 8.25 17.31 -2.50
CA LEU A 50 8.56 16.41 -1.38
C LEU A 50 7.43 16.39 -0.36
N GLU A 51 6.84 17.57 -0.04
CA GLU A 51 5.68 17.65 0.85
C GLU A 51 4.47 16.89 0.29
N TYR A 52 4.17 17.08 -0.98
CA TYR A 52 3.14 16.31 -1.69
C TYR A 52 3.42 14.79 -1.61
N THR A 53 4.66 14.38 -1.81
CA THR A 53 5.09 12.97 -1.73
C THR A 53 4.93 12.42 -0.32
N ARG A 54 5.33 13.19 0.69
CA ARG A 54 5.18 12.87 2.11
C ARG A 54 3.71 12.65 2.48
N ARG A 55 2.83 13.56 2.06
CA ARG A 55 1.40 13.46 2.32
C ARG A 55 0.74 12.29 1.60
N LEU A 56 1.15 11.95 0.39
CA LEU A 56 0.69 10.71 -0.28
C LEU A 56 1.13 9.46 0.48
N PHE A 57 2.35 9.45 1.02
CA PHE A 57 2.82 8.32 1.82
C PHE A 57 2.02 8.19 3.12
N LEU A 58 1.81 9.31 3.84
CA LEU A 58 1.00 9.34 5.06
C LEU A 58 -0.45 8.97 4.79
N PHE A 59 -1.04 9.45 3.69
CA PHE A 59 -2.38 9.05 3.30
C PHE A 59 -2.47 7.53 3.06
N SER A 60 -1.50 6.96 2.33
CA SER A 60 -1.44 5.50 2.18
C SER A 60 -1.33 4.79 3.52
N TYR A 61 -0.46 5.25 4.43
CA TYR A 61 -0.27 4.68 5.75
C TYR A 61 -1.57 4.70 6.58
N HIS A 62 -2.22 5.86 6.69
CA HIS A 62 -3.46 6.02 7.47
C HIS A 62 -4.67 5.32 6.80
N CYS A 63 -4.63 5.12 5.49
CA CYS A 63 -5.61 4.34 4.75
C CYS A 63 -5.24 2.85 4.64
N PHE A 64 -4.77 2.26 5.74
CA PHE A 64 -4.44 0.83 5.85
C PHE A 64 -3.44 0.32 4.80
N GLY A 65 -2.49 1.18 4.42
CA GLY A 65 -1.48 0.84 3.41
C GLY A 65 -2.08 0.67 2.02
N VAL A 66 -3.06 1.48 1.66
CA VAL A 66 -3.67 1.47 0.34
C VAL A 66 -2.63 1.60 -0.76
N SER A 67 -2.76 0.82 -1.84
CA SER A 67 -1.81 0.89 -2.94
C SER A 67 -1.91 2.21 -3.71
N PHE A 68 -0.81 2.63 -4.36
CA PHE A 68 -0.81 3.86 -5.15
C PHE A 68 -1.90 3.87 -6.23
N ILE A 69 -2.11 2.74 -6.92
CA ILE A 69 -3.14 2.64 -7.95
C ILE A 69 -4.56 2.73 -7.37
N ASP A 70 -4.79 2.14 -6.19
CA ASP A 70 -6.09 2.20 -5.54
C ASP A 70 -6.39 3.64 -5.10
N MET A 71 -5.48 4.30 -4.36
CA MET A 71 -5.70 5.67 -3.92
C MET A 71 -5.80 6.67 -5.08
N ALA A 72 -5.09 6.45 -6.19
CA ALA A 72 -5.15 7.28 -7.36
C ALA A 72 -6.55 7.33 -8.00
N THR A 73 -7.34 6.28 -7.80
CA THR A 73 -8.69 6.15 -8.35
C THR A 73 -9.80 6.46 -7.37
N PHE A 74 -9.48 6.90 -6.16
CA PHE A 74 -10.51 7.31 -5.19
C PHE A 74 -11.23 8.56 -5.64
N THR A 75 -12.56 8.50 -5.60
CA THR A 75 -13.47 9.60 -5.93
C THR A 75 -14.42 9.87 -4.76
N SER A 76 -15.16 10.96 -4.83
CA SER A 76 -16.23 11.26 -3.86
C SER A 76 -17.27 10.13 -3.74
N GLN A 77 -17.45 9.30 -4.78
CA GLN A 77 -18.33 8.13 -4.76
C GLN A 77 -17.80 7.00 -3.85
N ASN A 78 -16.54 7.03 -3.48
CA ASN A 78 -15.98 6.07 -2.51
C ASN A 78 -16.25 6.47 -1.06
N ILE A 79 -16.75 7.70 -0.80
CA ILE A 79 -17.13 8.13 0.54
C ILE A 79 -18.55 7.65 0.82
N GLU A 80 -18.69 6.75 1.79
CA GLU A 80 -19.97 6.25 2.28
C GLU A 80 -20.18 6.71 3.71
N ARG A 81 -21.37 7.19 4.04
CA ARG A 81 -21.77 7.54 5.40
C ARG A 81 -22.51 6.36 6.01
N LEU A 82 -21.89 5.75 7.01
CA LEU A 82 -22.45 4.65 7.81
C LEU A 82 -22.85 5.18 9.20
N GLU A 83 -23.52 4.35 10.01
CA GLU A 83 -23.95 4.72 11.37
C GLU A 83 -22.82 5.24 12.26
N THR A 84 -21.62 4.71 12.10
CA THR A 84 -20.44 5.03 12.90
C THR A 84 -19.57 6.15 12.33
N GLY A 85 -19.92 6.73 11.19
CA GLY A 85 -19.18 7.82 10.56
C GLY A 85 -19.00 7.69 9.05
N GLU A 86 -18.04 8.42 8.52
CA GLU A 86 -17.68 8.38 7.11
C GLU A 86 -16.58 7.36 6.84
N TYR A 87 -16.67 6.67 5.72
CA TYR A 87 -15.74 5.62 5.31
C TYR A 87 -15.35 5.78 3.84
N ILE A 88 -14.06 5.54 3.53
CA ILE A 88 -13.63 5.27 2.16
C ILE A 88 -13.90 3.78 1.89
N VAL A 89 -14.80 3.49 0.96
CA VAL A 89 -15.19 2.12 0.60
C VAL A 89 -14.74 1.81 -0.81
N TYR A 90 -13.93 0.75 -0.97
CA TYR A 90 -13.39 0.40 -2.28
C TYR A 90 -13.08 -1.08 -2.41
N LYS A 91 -12.97 -1.56 -3.66
CA LYS A 91 -12.40 -2.86 -4.01
C LYS A 91 -11.04 -2.64 -4.66
N ARG A 92 -10.04 -3.43 -4.27
CA ARG A 92 -8.69 -3.31 -4.82
C ARG A 92 -8.68 -3.48 -6.34
N GLN A 93 -8.10 -2.54 -7.06
CA GLN A 93 -8.06 -2.51 -8.54
C GLN A 93 -7.50 -3.82 -9.12
N LYS A 94 -6.45 -4.39 -8.50
CA LYS A 94 -5.81 -5.64 -8.95
C LYS A 94 -6.77 -6.84 -9.03
N ILE A 95 -7.78 -6.88 -8.16
CA ILE A 95 -8.65 -8.04 -7.99
C ILE A 95 -10.15 -7.71 -8.08
N LYS A 96 -10.51 -6.47 -8.39
CA LYS A 96 -11.91 -5.98 -8.34
C LYS A 96 -12.89 -6.81 -9.18
N ASN A 97 -12.40 -7.44 -10.24
CA ASN A 97 -13.20 -8.25 -11.16
C ASN A 97 -13.26 -9.73 -10.76
N GLN A 98 -12.53 -10.14 -9.71
CA GLN A 98 -12.59 -11.52 -9.23
C GLN A 98 -13.88 -11.76 -8.45
N ARG A 99 -14.41 -12.98 -8.55
CA ARG A 99 -15.63 -13.38 -7.82
C ARG A 99 -15.36 -13.40 -6.31
N GLY A 100 -16.29 -12.85 -5.52
CA GLY A 100 -16.20 -12.91 -4.05
C GLY A 100 -15.27 -11.85 -3.40
N VAL A 101 -14.73 -10.88 -4.17
CA VAL A 101 -13.92 -9.79 -3.59
C VAL A 101 -14.76 -8.92 -2.68
N LYS A 102 -14.37 -8.85 -1.41
CA LYS A 102 -14.98 -7.98 -0.42
C LYS A 102 -14.47 -6.54 -0.57
N ALA A 103 -15.35 -5.58 -0.30
CA ALA A 103 -14.94 -4.19 -0.19
C ALA A 103 -14.15 -3.96 1.10
N ILE A 104 -13.12 -3.12 1.02
CA ILE A 104 -12.38 -2.61 2.17
C ILE A 104 -13.05 -1.32 2.60
N LYS A 105 -13.26 -1.15 3.91
CA LYS A 105 -13.87 0.03 4.51
C LYS A 105 -12.82 0.68 5.42
N ILE A 106 -12.43 1.90 5.09
CA ILE A 106 -11.44 2.69 5.84
C ILE A 106 -12.18 3.82 6.54
N PRO A 107 -12.21 3.87 7.87
CA PRO A 107 -12.81 5.01 8.58
C PRO A 107 -12.09 6.31 8.20
N VAL A 108 -12.85 7.35 7.88
CA VAL A 108 -12.29 8.68 7.61
C VAL A 108 -12.01 9.36 8.95
N THR A 109 -10.81 9.12 9.47
CA THR A 109 -10.32 9.76 10.70
C THR A 109 -10.02 11.24 10.47
N GLU A 110 -9.84 12.01 11.56
CA GLU A 110 -9.46 13.43 11.45
C GLU A 110 -8.17 13.61 10.65
N THR A 111 -7.15 12.79 10.89
CA THR A 111 -5.90 12.82 10.12
C THR A 111 -6.12 12.60 8.61
N ILE A 112 -7.02 11.69 8.24
CA ILE A 112 -7.36 11.47 6.82
C ILE A 112 -8.06 12.68 6.25
N LYS A 113 -8.97 13.33 6.98
CA LYS A 113 -9.62 14.58 6.56
C LYS A 113 -8.61 15.69 6.34
N GLU A 114 -7.71 15.92 7.31
CA GLU A 114 -6.64 16.91 7.19
C GLU A 114 -5.78 16.69 5.92
N LEU A 115 -5.45 15.43 5.61
CA LEU A 115 -4.71 15.10 4.38
C LEU A 115 -5.52 15.40 3.12
N LEU A 116 -6.81 15.04 3.10
CA LEU A 116 -7.72 15.31 1.98
C LEU A 116 -7.93 16.82 1.79
N ASP A 117 -8.11 17.56 2.88
CA ASP A 117 -8.26 19.03 2.85
C ASP A 117 -6.99 19.69 2.35
N TRP A 118 -5.82 19.21 2.78
CA TRP A 118 -4.56 19.70 2.25
C TRP A 118 -4.45 19.50 0.73
N PHE A 119 -4.81 18.31 0.23
CA PHE A 119 -4.84 18.05 -1.21
C PHE A 119 -5.79 19.01 -1.92
N LYS A 120 -6.98 19.21 -1.38
CA LYS A 120 -7.99 20.10 -1.94
C LYS A 120 -7.51 21.56 -2.01
N MET A 121 -6.82 22.03 -0.98
CA MET A 121 -6.35 23.43 -0.89
C MET A 121 -5.07 23.68 -1.68
N ASN A 122 -4.18 22.70 -1.78
CA ASN A 122 -2.84 22.90 -2.31
C ASN A 122 -2.58 22.27 -3.68
N THR A 123 -3.57 21.54 -4.24
CA THR A 123 -3.38 20.88 -5.53
C THR A 123 -4.61 21.03 -6.41
N PRO A 124 -4.45 21.09 -7.75
CA PRO A 124 -5.59 21.05 -8.65
C PRO A 124 -6.19 19.63 -8.66
N LEU A 125 -7.33 19.45 -8.00
CA LEU A 125 -8.14 18.24 -8.13
C LEU A 125 -8.92 18.28 -9.45
N VAL A 126 -8.97 17.16 -10.14
CA VAL A 126 -9.73 16.99 -11.39
C VAL A 126 -10.99 16.19 -11.13
N GLY A 127 -12.11 16.66 -11.66
CA GLY A 127 -13.39 15.98 -11.47
C GLY A 127 -13.73 15.77 -9.99
N ASN A 128 -14.08 14.55 -9.64
CA ASN A 128 -14.44 14.17 -8.27
C ASN A 128 -13.36 13.31 -7.57
N TYR A 129 -12.12 13.31 -8.07
CA TYR A 129 -11.03 12.59 -7.42
C TYR A 129 -10.68 13.19 -6.05
N LEU A 130 -10.43 12.31 -5.08
CA LEU A 130 -10.06 12.71 -3.70
C LEU A 130 -8.55 12.99 -3.57
N VAL A 131 -7.75 12.32 -4.38
CA VAL A 131 -6.29 12.38 -4.32
C VAL A 131 -5.73 12.89 -5.65
N PRO A 132 -4.80 13.86 -5.64
CA PRO A 132 -4.39 14.59 -6.84
C PRO A 132 -3.34 13.84 -7.67
N VAL A 133 -3.57 12.56 -7.93
CA VAL A 133 -2.70 11.74 -8.80
C VAL A 133 -3.08 11.95 -10.26
N ILE A 134 -4.39 11.97 -10.56
CA ILE A 134 -4.92 12.18 -11.90
C ILE A 134 -5.09 13.67 -12.10
N THR A 135 -4.43 14.23 -13.11
CA THR A 135 -4.32 15.67 -13.34
C THR A 135 -5.07 16.20 -14.56
N LYS A 136 -5.69 15.29 -15.31
CA LYS A 136 -6.58 15.62 -16.45
C LYS A 136 -7.63 14.52 -16.58
N ASP A 137 -8.67 14.81 -17.32
CA ASP A 137 -9.72 13.84 -17.63
C ASP A 137 -9.21 12.83 -18.68
N TYR A 138 -8.57 11.76 -18.17
CA TYR A 138 -8.07 10.65 -18.98
C TYR A 138 -8.97 9.43 -18.83
N SER A 139 -9.08 8.64 -19.90
CA SER A 139 -9.80 7.37 -19.91
C SER A 139 -8.98 6.24 -20.55
N GLY A 140 -9.40 5.00 -20.35
CA GLY A 140 -8.78 3.82 -20.98
C GLY A 140 -7.27 3.74 -20.79
N GLU A 141 -6.56 3.50 -21.90
CA GLU A 141 -5.10 3.34 -21.90
C GLU A 141 -4.36 4.62 -21.49
N GLN A 142 -4.88 5.79 -21.82
CA GLN A 142 -4.27 7.06 -21.43
C GLN A 142 -4.28 7.22 -19.90
N LEU A 143 -5.37 6.87 -19.23
CA LEU A 143 -5.46 6.88 -17.78
C LEU A 143 -4.46 5.90 -17.15
N TYR A 144 -4.37 4.69 -17.69
CA TYR A 144 -3.40 3.69 -17.22
C TYR A 144 -1.96 4.20 -17.32
N ASN A 145 -1.57 4.72 -18.49
CA ASN A 145 -0.23 5.25 -18.73
C ASN A 145 0.07 6.48 -17.87
N HIS A 146 -0.94 7.34 -17.63
CA HIS A 146 -0.81 8.49 -16.74
C HIS A 146 -0.51 8.04 -15.30
N ILE A 147 -1.32 7.14 -14.74
CA ILE A 147 -1.12 6.62 -13.37
C ILE A 147 0.26 5.96 -13.24
N ARG A 148 0.68 5.18 -14.24
CA ARG A 148 2.01 4.56 -14.28
C ARG A 148 3.13 5.60 -14.26
N SER A 149 3.04 6.65 -15.07
CA SER A 149 4.00 7.75 -15.08
C SER A 149 4.05 8.49 -13.74
N ARG A 150 2.90 8.75 -13.13
CA ARG A 150 2.82 9.38 -11.80
C ARG A 150 3.43 8.50 -10.73
N TYR A 151 3.21 7.18 -10.80
CA TYR A 151 3.85 6.22 -9.90
C TYR A 151 5.38 6.25 -9.97
N VAL A 152 5.96 6.28 -11.17
CA VAL A 152 7.41 6.37 -11.35
C VAL A 152 7.98 7.64 -10.70
N ARG A 153 7.30 8.78 -10.88
CA ARG A 153 7.69 10.05 -10.22
C ARG A 153 7.57 9.96 -8.71
N TYR A 154 6.47 9.40 -8.21
CA TYR A 154 6.27 9.18 -6.78
C TYR A 154 7.38 8.31 -6.18
N ALA A 155 7.71 7.20 -6.80
CA ALA A 155 8.79 6.31 -6.35
C ALA A 155 10.16 7.01 -6.33
N LYS A 156 10.46 7.85 -7.33
CA LYS A 156 11.69 8.68 -7.36
C LYS A 156 11.70 9.71 -6.22
N ASN A 157 10.58 10.37 -5.99
CA ASN A 157 10.47 11.38 -4.95
C ASN A 157 10.48 10.77 -3.54
N LEU A 158 9.93 9.56 -3.34
CA LEU A 158 10.04 8.82 -2.08
C LEU A 158 11.51 8.54 -1.73
N LYS A 159 12.32 8.12 -2.72
CA LYS A 159 13.76 7.95 -2.50
C LYS A 159 14.39 9.26 -2.02
N LYS A 160 14.13 10.36 -2.73
CA LYS A 160 14.66 11.68 -2.37
C LYS A 160 14.16 12.16 -0.99
N LEU A 161 12.89 11.92 -0.66
CA LEU A 161 12.33 12.24 0.66
C LEU A 161 13.05 11.49 1.78
N GLY A 162 13.33 10.18 1.60
CA GLY A 162 14.08 9.40 2.55
C GLY A 162 15.51 9.94 2.74
N GLU A 163 16.17 10.33 1.66
CA GLU A 163 17.50 10.95 1.70
C GLU A 163 17.46 12.33 2.43
N THR A 164 16.43 13.15 2.17
CA THR A 164 16.26 14.47 2.83
C THR A 164 15.96 14.33 4.32
N LEU A 165 15.25 13.29 4.73
CA LEU A 165 14.94 13.01 6.14
C LEU A 165 16.00 12.14 6.83
N GLU A 166 17.11 11.85 6.17
CA GLU A 166 18.21 11.03 6.70
C GLU A 166 17.76 9.63 7.17
N ILE A 167 16.73 9.06 6.50
CA ILE A 167 16.26 7.70 6.77
C ILE A 167 17.21 6.71 6.10
N GLU A 168 18.28 6.32 6.79
CA GLU A 168 19.37 5.52 6.21
C GLU A 168 19.08 4.01 6.19
N ARG A 169 18.25 3.51 7.14
CA ARG A 169 18.04 2.08 7.37
C ARG A 169 17.34 1.38 6.21
N LEU A 170 16.56 2.12 5.42
CA LEU A 170 15.83 1.58 4.29
C LEU A 170 15.54 2.63 3.21
N ARG A 171 15.40 2.16 1.98
CA ARG A 171 14.90 3.01 0.90
C ARG A 171 13.38 3.12 0.98
N LEU A 172 12.84 4.35 1.06
CA LEU A 172 11.39 4.57 0.99
C LEU A 172 10.83 4.13 -0.37
N THR A 173 9.80 3.30 -0.31
CA THR A 173 8.99 2.88 -1.47
C THR A 173 7.51 2.97 -1.12
N SER A 174 6.64 2.89 -2.12
CA SER A 174 5.19 2.90 -1.90
C SER A 174 4.70 1.73 -1.02
N TYR A 175 5.41 0.62 -0.99
CA TYR A 175 5.06 -0.53 -0.15
C TYR A 175 5.48 -0.37 1.30
N VAL A 176 6.48 0.46 1.58
CA VAL A 176 6.94 0.73 2.95
C VAL A 176 5.81 1.28 3.82
N SER A 177 4.93 2.15 3.28
CA SER A 177 3.76 2.65 4.03
C SER A 177 2.86 1.52 4.52
N ARG A 178 2.59 0.54 3.65
CA ARG A 178 1.77 -0.62 3.98
C ARG A 178 2.44 -1.56 4.98
N HIS A 179 3.73 -1.81 4.81
CA HIS A 179 4.52 -2.62 5.73
C HIS A 179 4.59 -1.97 7.10
N THR A 180 4.85 -0.66 7.15
CA THR A 180 4.91 0.11 8.39
C THR A 180 3.57 0.08 9.13
N MET A 181 2.45 0.29 8.42
CA MET A 181 1.12 0.22 9.02
C MET A 181 0.86 -1.17 9.64
N ALA A 182 1.14 -2.24 8.90
CA ALA A 182 0.92 -3.60 9.39
C ALA A 182 1.75 -3.91 10.64
N MET A 183 3.03 -3.50 10.65
CA MET A 183 3.92 -3.68 11.80
C MET A 183 3.53 -2.77 12.98
N THR A 184 3.07 -1.55 12.72
CA THR A 184 2.53 -0.69 13.78
C THR A 184 1.36 -1.36 14.48
N LEU A 185 0.40 -1.92 13.73
CA LEU A 185 -0.73 -2.65 14.31
C LEU A 185 -0.29 -3.92 15.06
N GLN A 186 0.66 -4.67 14.52
CA GLN A 186 1.20 -5.86 15.17
C GLN A 186 1.91 -5.51 16.50
N ASN A 187 2.72 -4.45 16.51
CA ASN A 187 3.41 -3.99 17.71
C ASN A 187 2.44 -3.44 18.78
N GLN A 188 1.25 -3.02 18.38
CA GLN A 188 0.16 -2.64 19.27
C GLN A 188 -0.72 -3.83 19.70
N ASN A 189 -0.30 -5.06 19.40
CA ASN A 189 -1.00 -6.30 19.70
C ASN A 189 -2.41 -6.40 19.07
N VAL A 190 -2.63 -5.75 17.92
CA VAL A 190 -3.87 -5.92 17.16
C VAL A 190 -3.94 -7.34 16.63
N PRO A 191 -5.05 -8.09 16.79
CA PRO A 191 -5.19 -9.44 16.28
C PRO A 191 -4.91 -9.53 14.78
N ARG A 192 -4.21 -10.60 14.37
CA ARG A 192 -3.81 -10.81 12.96
C ARG A 192 -5.00 -10.85 11.99
N GLU A 193 -6.16 -11.32 12.46
CA GLU A 193 -7.41 -11.32 11.70
C GLU A 193 -7.86 -9.92 11.34
N GLN A 194 -7.75 -8.98 12.29
CA GLN A 194 -8.09 -7.58 12.07
C GLN A 194 -7.08 -6.90 11.14
N ILE A 195 -5.78 -7.20 11.32
CA ILE A 195 -4.73 -6.74 10.38
C ILE A 195 -4.99 -7.30 8.98
N SER A 196 -5.37 -8.56 8.86
CA SER A 196 -5.74 -9.21 7.60
C SER A 196 -6.90 -8.49 6.90
N GLN A 197 -7.92 -8.15 7.67
CA GLN A 197 -9.07 -7.41 7.17
C GLN A 197 -8.69 -6.00 6.71
N ALA A 198 -7.89 -5.27 7.49
CA ALA A 198 -7.38 -3.95 7.13
C ALA A 198 -6.53 -3.98 5.85
N LEU A 199 -5.69 -5.01 5.71
CA LEU A 199 -4.89 -5.25 4.51
C LEU A 199 -5.73 -5.69 3.29
N GLY A 200 -6.99 -6.10 3.49
CA GLY A 200 -7.85 -6.65 2.44
C GLY A 200 -7.31 -7.98 1.88
N HIS A 201 -6.74 -8.82 2.74
CA HIS A 201 -6.35 -10.17 2.38
C HIS A 201 -7.57 -11.09 2.43
N ASN A 202 -7.73 -11.95 1.43
CA ASN A 202 -8.82 -12.93 1.38
C ASN A 202 -8.55 -14.16 2.28
N ASN A 203 -7.29 -14.37 2.67
CA ASN A 203 -6.84 -15.51 3.48
C ASN A 203 -5.89 -15.03 4.58
N LEU A 204 -6.14 -15.48 5.81
CA LEU A 204 -5.30 -15.21 6.97
C LEU A 204 -3.89 -15.79 6.82
N THR A 205 -3.74 -16.92 6.12
CA THR A 205 -2.43 -17.50 5.81
C THR A 205 -1.51 -16.50 5.11
N THR A 206 -2.05 -15.71 4.16
CA THR A 206 -1.30 -14.62 3.51
C THR A 206 -0.81 -13.58 4.50
N THR A 207 -1.61 -13.26 5.52
CA THR A 207 -1.23 -12.31 6.56
C THR A 207 -0.19 -12.90 7.50
N ASN A 208 -0.33 -14.17 7.88
CA ASN A 208 0.65 -14.84 8.74
C ASN A 208 2.03 -14.88 8.08
N VAL A 209 2.14 -15.43 6.87
CA VAL A 209 3.39 -15.43 6.09
C VAL A 209 3.93 -14.01 5.90
N TYR A 210 3.04 -13.04 5.67
CA TYR A 210 3.41 -11.65 5.51
C TYR A 210 4.01 -11.07 6.80
N LEU A 211 3.37 -11.26 7.95
CA LEU A 211 3.84 -10.72 9.23
C LEU A 211 5.05 -11.50 9.76
N ASP A 212 5.07 -12.82 9.65
CA ASP A 212 6.18 -13.67 10.12
C ASP A 212 7.49 -13.32 9.39
N SER A 213 7.43 -12.87 8.14
CA SER A 213 8.61 -12.41 7.40
C SER A 213 9.23 -11.10 7.92
N PHE A 214 8.59 -10.41 8.88
CA PHE A 214 9.15 -9.23 9.57
C PHE A 214 9.63 -9.55 10.99
N ASP A 215 9.27 -10.70 11.54
CA ASP A 215 9.37 -10.97 12.96
C ASP A 215 10.71 -11.63 13.32
N THR A 216 11.79 -10.82 13.32
CA THR A 216 13.07 -11.21 13.95
C THR A 216 13.05 -10.98 15.46
N ASN A 217 12.06 -10.27 16.00
CA ASN A 217 12.03 -9.82 17.39
C ASN A 217 11.18 -10.68 18.34
N ILE A 218 10.49 -11.73 17.85
CA ILE A 218 9.69 -12.59 18.77
C ILE A 218 10.63 -13.28 19.76
N MET A 219 11.75 -13.83 19.29
CA MET A 219 12.67 -14.54 20.15
C MET A 219 13.40 -13.59 21.12
N ASP A 220 13.69 -12.37 20.70
CA ASP A 220 14.28 -11.35 21.58
C ASP A 220 13.28 -10.94 22.68
N LYS A 221 12.01 -10.79 22.36
CA LYS A 221 10.96 -10.52 23.36
C LYS A 221 10.74 -11.70 24.32
N VAL A 222 10.77 -12.93 23.81
CA VAL A 222 10.67 -14.14 24.63
C VAL A 222 11.88 -14.26 25.55
N ALA A 223 13.08 -13.96 25.05
CA ALA A 223 14.29 -13.98 25.88
C ALA A 223 14.29 -12.92 26.99
N GLN A 224 13.62 -11.78 26.78
CA GLN A 224 13.46 -10.73 27.81
C GLN A 224 12.42 -11.09 28.88
N LEU A 225 11.58 -12.10 28.67
CA LEU A 225 10.57 -12.58 29.62
C LEU A 225 11.11 -13.71 30.52
N LEU A 226 12.29 -14.26 30.23
CA LEU A 226 12.99 -15.29 30.98
C LEU A 226 14.08 -14.71 31.89
#